data_e089e47c6eef9415e4846fa70ecd2db5
#
_entry.id   e089e47c6eef9415e4846fa70ecd2db5
#
_cell.length_a   1.000
_cell.length_b   1.000
_cell.length_c   1.000
_cell.angle_alpha   90.00
_cell.angle_beta   90.00
_cell.angle_gamma   90.00
#
_symmetry.space_group_name_H-M   'P 1'
#
loop_
_entity.id
_entity.type
_entity.pdbx_description
1 polymer ?
#
loop_
_entity_poly.entity_id
_entity_poly.type
_entity_poly.pdbx_seq_one_letter_code
_entity_poly.pdbx_strand_id
1 'polypeptide(L)'
;MVDKPVTDTPFVIAGRTFASRLIVGTGKYPSNPVMAQAHAASGADMVTVAVRRVNIADRTRESLLDYIDTARMFILPNTAGCYTADDAVRTAHLAREAGLSNWVKLE
;
A
#
# COMPACT_ATOMS: atom_id res chain seq x y z
N MET A 1 12.20 -31.83 10.99
CA MET A 1 13.26 -30.82 10.85
C MET A 1 13.56 -30.58 9.37
N VAL A 2 13.75 -29.35 9.02
CA VAL A 2 14.09 -28.98 7.65
C VAL A 2 15.60 -28.93 7.53
N ASP A 3 16.16 -29.79 6.68
CA ASP A 3 17.60 -29.87 6.49
C ASP A 3 18.10 -28.91 5.42
N LYS A 4 17.20 -28.38 4.59
CA LYS A 4 17.55 -27.44 3.53
C LYS A 4 16.76 -26.16 3.70
N PRO A 5 17.35 -24.99 3.43
CA PRO A 5 16.58 -23.77 3.39
C PRO A 5 15.51 -23.84 2.31
N VAL A 6 14.32 -23.37 2.63
CA VAL A 6 13.25 -23.25 1.65
C VAL A 6 13.54 -21.96 0.87
N THR A 7 13.66 -22.10 -0.45
CA THR A 7 13.91 -20.96 -1.32
C THR A 7 12.70 -20.78 -2.22
N ASP A 8 12.01 -19.64 -2.04
CA ASP A 8 10.92 -19.27 -2.91
C ASP A 8 11.43 -18.76 -4.24
N THR A 9 10.60 -18.93 -5.27
CA THR A 9 10.82 -18.21 -6.52
C THR A 9 10.65 -16.71 -6.26
N PRO A 10 11.34 -15.86 -7.01
CA PRO A 10 11.16 -14.42 -6.89
C PRO A 10 9.69 -14.02 -7.07
N PHE A 11 9.22 -13.09 -6.25
CA PHE A 11 7.88 -12.54 -6.37
C PHE A 11 7.94 -11.33 -7.28
N VAL A 12 7.51 -11.51 -8.53
CA VAL A 12 7.59 -10.48 -9.56
C VAL A 12 6.19 -10.13 -10.04
N ILE A 13 5.85 -8.86 -10.00
CA ILE A 13 4.59 -8.34 -10.54
C ILE A 13 4.95 -7.17 -11.47
N ALA A 14 4.48 -7.24 -12.71
CA ALA A 14 4.70 -6.20 -13.73
C ALA A 14 6.18 -5.77 -13.83
N GLY A 15 7.08 -6.75 -13.77
CA GLY A 15 8.51 -6.50 -13.87
C GLY A 15 9.17 -6.00 -12.58
N ARG A 16 8.41 -5.79 -11.52
CA ARG A 16 8.94 -5.33 -10.24
C ARG A 16 9.08 -6.52 -9.28
N THR A 17 10.25 -6.66 -8.70
CA THR A 17 10.56 -7.76 -7.78
C THR A 17 10.38 -7.31 -6.33
N PHE A 18 9.70 -8.16 -5.54
CA PHE A 18 9.50 -7.95 -4.12
C PHE A 18 10.16 -9.08 -3.34
N ALA A 19 10.80 -8.75 -2.23
CA ALA A 19 11.43 -9.73 -1.35
C ALA A 19 10.38 -10.47 -0.50
N SER A 20 9.31 -9.77 -0.10
CA SER A 20 8.23 -10.35 0.70
C SER A 20 6.97 -10.51 -0.15
N ARG A 21 6.25 -11.61 0.10
CA ARG A 21 4.94 -11.86 -0.53
C ARG A 21 3.78 -11.28 0.26
N LEU A 22 4.08 -10.68 1.42
CA LEU A 22 3.07 -10.10 2.29
C LEU A 22 2.73 -8.69 1.85
N ILE A 23 1.44 -8.43 1.69
CA ILE A 23 0.91 -7.08 1.46
C ILE A 23 0.15 -6.69 2.71
N VAL A 24 0.52 -5.57 3.33
CA VAL A 24 -0.14 -5.10 4.54
C VAL A 24 -1.10 -3.97 4.22
N GLY A 25 -2.10 -3.81 5.07
CA GLY A 25 -3.08 -2.75 4.93
C GLY A 25 -2.82 -1.56 5.84
N THR A 26 -3.72 -0.60 5.78
CA THR A 26 -3.62 0.64 6.55
C THR A 26 -4.85 0.91 7.41
N GLY A 27 -5.84 0.01 7.38
CA GLY A 27 -7.09 0.17 8.13
C GLY A 27 -7.06 -0.45 9.51
N LYS A 28 -7.85 0.13 10.41
CA LYS A 28 -8.19 -0.44 11.72
C LYS A 28 -7.03 -0.50 12.73
N TYR A 29 -5.97 0.22 12.51
CA TYR A 29 -4.95 0.39 13.54
C TYR A 29 -5.41 1.40 14.59
N PRO A 30 -5.01 1.23 15.86
CA PRO A 30 -5.39 2.19 16.91
C PRO A 30 -4.85 3.59 16.65
N SER A 31 -3.70 3.70 15.99
CA SER A 31 -3.08 4.98 15.68
C SER A 31 -2.12 4.79 14.51
N ASN A 32 -1.72 5.90 13.88
CA ASN A 32 -0.73 5.87 12.82
C ASN A 32 0.66 5.41 13.30
N PRO A 33 1.16 5.82 14.47
CA PRO A 33 2.40 5.27 14.98
C PRO A 33 2.38 3.75 15.18
N VAL A 34 1.27 3.20 15.68
CA VAL A 34 1.12 1.75 15.83
C VAL A 34 1.13 1.07 14.46
N MET A 35 0.45 1.65 13.48
CA MET A 35 0.48 1.16 12.10
C MET A 35 1.92 1.09 11.57
N ALA A 36 2.68 2.16 11.74
CA ALA A 36 4.07 2.22 11.28
C ALA A 36 4.93 1.13 11.96
N GLN A 37 4.73 0.90 13.25
CA GLN A 37 5.44 -0.16 13.98
C GLN A 37 5.07 -1.55 13.46
N ALA A 38 3.80 -1.79 13.20
CA ALA A 38 3.32 -3.06 12.66
C ALA A 38 3.87 -3.30 11.27
N HIS A 39 3.90 -2.28 10.42
CA HIS A 39 4.48 -2.38 9.07
C HIS A 39 5.96 -2.73 9.14
N ALA A 40 6.71 -2.06 10.02
CA ALA A 40 8.14 -2.33 10.18
C ALA A 40 8.38 -3.77 10.67
N ALA A 41 7.58 -4.23 11.62
CA ALA A 41 7.71 -5.58 12.17
C ALA A 41 7.32 -6.67 11.16
N SER A 42 6.44 -6.36 10.22
CA SER A 42 5.94 -7.34 9.25
C SER A 42 6.98 -7.74 8.21
N GLY A 43 7.93 -6.88 7.90
CA GLY A 43 8.87 -7.09 6.80
C GLY A 43 8.23 -6.99 5.41
N ALA A 44 6.99 -6.54 5.31
CA ALA A 44 6.32 -6.40 4.01
C ALA A 44 6.96 -5.31 3.15
N ASP A 45 6.99 -5.53 1.85
CA ASP A 45 7.52 -4.57 0.88
C ASP A 45 6.42 -3.78 0.18
N MET A 46 5.17 -4.11 0.45
CA MET A 46 4.02 -3.46 -0.20
C MET A 46 2.93 -3.18 0.82
N VAL A 47 2.34 -2.01 0.71
CA VAL A 47 1.23 -1.57 1.56
C VAL A 47 0.09 -1.06 0.69
N THR A 48 -1.13 -1.52 0.96
CA THR A 48 -2.30 -1.03 0.24
C THR A 48 -2.98 0.11 0.98
N VAL A 49 -3.41 1.11 0.23
CA VAL A 49 -3.97 2.35 0.76
C VAL A 49 -5.30 2.63 0.07
N ALA A 50 -6.36 2.79 0.85
CA ALA A 50 -7.66 3.20 0.32
C ALA A 50 -7.62 4.69 -0.02
N VAL A 51 -7.57 5.02 -1.29
CA VAL A 51 -7.37 6.41 -1.76
C VAL A 51 -8.43 7.34 -1.20
N ARG A 52 -9.67 6.89 -1.14
CA ARG A 52 -10.79 7.72 -0.66
C ARG A 52 -10.72 8.03 0.83
N ARG A 53 -9.93 7.28 1.59
CA ARG A 53 -9.81 7.45 3.06
C ARG A 53 -8.59 8.27 3.46
N VAL A 54 -7.71 8.59 2.52
CA VAL A 54 -6.54 9.41 2.82
C VAL A 54 -6.76 10.83 2.34
N ASN A 55 -6.20 11.79 3.07
CA ASN A 55 -6.32 13.19 2.74
C ASN A 55 -5.17 13.58 1.84
N ILE A 56 -5.35 13.41 0.53
CA ILE A 56 -4.30 13.70 -0.45
C ILE A 56 -4.22 15.20 -0.74
N ALA A 57 -5.36 15.89 -0.68
CA ALA A 57 -5.46 17.28 -1.11
C ALA A 57 -5.00 18.27 -0.04
N ASP A 58 -5.23 17.96 1.24
CA ASP A 58 -4.90 18.87 2.33
C ASP A 58 -3.58 18.46 2.98
N ARG A 59 -2.52 19.16 2.62
CA ARG A 59 -1.17 18.92 3.13
C ARG A 59 -0.91 19.59 4.48
N THR A 60 -1.88 20.35 5.00
CA THR A 60 -1.73 21.02 6.30
C THR A 60 -2.07 20.08 7.45
N ARG A 61 -2.72 18.95 7.18
CA ARG A 61 -3.10 17.96 8.17
C ARG A 61 -2.19 16.76 8.11
N GLU A 62 -1.98 16.16 9.26
CA GLU A 62 -1.32 14.89 9.36
C GLU A 62 -2.11 13.84 8.58
N SER A 63 -1.41 13.08 7.76
CA SER A 63 -2.00 12.01 6.95
C SER A 63 -1.37 10.69 7.33
N LEU A 64 -2.12 9.61 7.18
CA LEU A 64 -1.57 8.28 7.36
C LEU A 64 -0.40 8.03 6.40
N LEU A 65 -0.37 8.70 5.24
CA LEU A 65 0.74 8.60 4.28
C LEU A 65 2.07 9.05 4.88
N ASP A 66 2.05 9.97 5.85
CA ASP A 66 3.25 10.44 6.53
C ASP A 66 3.91 9.34 7.37
N TYR A 67 3.16 8.27 7.68
CA TYR A 67 3.62 7.15 8.48
C TYR A 67 4.00 5.93 7.64
N ILE A 68 4.01 6.06 6.33
CA ILE A 68 4.44 5.00 5.42
C ILE A 68 5.86 5.30 4.97
N ASP A 69 6.77 4.35 5.20
CA ASP A 69 8.15 4.46 4.74
C ASP A 69 8.22 4.13 3.24
N THR A 70 8.09 5.17 2.41
CA THR A 70 8.08 5.01 0.96
C THR A 70 9.45 4.69 0.37
N ALA A 71 10.51 4.87 1.13
CA ALA A 71 11.84 4.42 0.71
C ALA A 71 11.96 2.89 0.69
N ARG A 72 11.13 2.22 1.49
CA ARG A 72 11.20 0.78 1.67
C ARG A 72 9.97 0.05 1.14
N MET A 73 8.79 0.67 1.24
CA MET A 73 7.51 0.04 0.89
C MET A 73 6.92 0.66 -0.36
N PHE A 74 6.45 -0.22 -1.24
CA PHE A 74 5.70 0.19 -2.42
C PHE A 74 4.24 0.41 -2.03
N ILE A 75 3.68 1.56 -2.42
CA ILE A 75 2.27 1.85 -2.16
C ILE A 75 1.42 1.29 -3.28
N LEU A 76 0.42 0.48 -2.90
CA LEU A 76 -0.59 -0.05 -3.81
C LEU A 76 -1.93 0.63 -3.48
N PRO A 77 -2.30 1.71 -4.18
CA PRO A 77 -3.59 2.36 -3.96
C PRO A 77 -4.73 1.41 -4.30
N ASN A 78 -5.84 1.52 -3.57
CA ASN A 78 -7.03 0.73 -3.88
C ASN A 78 -8.28 1.60 -3.99
N THR A 79 -9.31 1.04 -4.61
CA THR A 79 -10.55 1.73 -4.92
C THR A 79 -11.66 1.47 -3.91
N ALA A 80 -11.31 1.12 -2.68
CA ALA A 80 -12.30 0.85 -1.63
C ALA A 80 -13.28 2.01 -1.50
N GLY A 81 -14.57 1.69 -1.45
CA GLY A 81 -15.64 2.68 -1.37
C GLY A 81 -16.12 3.23 -2.71
N CYS A 82 -15.54 2.79 -3.82
CA CYS A 82 -16.04 3.12 -5.15
C CYS A 82 -17.10 2.11 -5.58
N TYR A 83 -18.25 2.60 -5.97
CA TYR A 83 -19.39 1.74 -6.34
C TYR A 83 -19.64 1.68 -7.84
N THR A 84 -19.00 2.52 -8.63
CA THR A 84 -19.13 2.54 -10.09
C THR A 84 -17.76 2.46 -10.74
N ALA A 85 -17.75 2.02 -12.01
CA ALA A 85 -16.53 2.00 -12.80
C ALA A 85 -15.93 3.40 -12.95
N ASP A 86 -16.77 4.40 -13.16
CA ASP A 86 -16.31 5.78 -13.32
C ASP A 86 -15.63 6.29 -12.05
N ASP A 87 -16.18 5.98 -10.87
CA ASP A 87 -15.57 6.36 -9.60
C ASP A 87 -14.22 5.68 -9.40
N ALA A 88 -14.14 4.39 -9.74
CA ALA A 88 -12.90 3.64 -9.61
C ALA A 88 -11.81 4.21 -10.53
N VAL A 89 -12.14 4.53 -11.78
CA VAL A 89 -11.20 5.13 -12.72
C VAL A 89 -10.73 6.50 -12.23
N ARG A 90 -11.64 7.35 -11.76
CA ARG A 90 -11.26 8.65 -11.20
C ARG A 90 -10.35 8.51 -10.00
N THR A 91 -10.66 7.57 -9.12
CA THR A 91 -9.85 7.31 -7.92
C THR A 91 -8.44 6.83 -8.30
N ALA A 92 -8.33 5.95 -9.29
CA ALA A 92 -7.03 5.50 -9.79
C ALA A 92 -6.21 6.64 -10.37
N HIS A 93 -6.83 7.53 -11.15
CA HIS A 93 -6.17 8.71 -11.70
C HIS A 93 -5.71 9.66 -10.60
N LEU A 94 -6.56 9.88 -9.60
CA LEU A 94 -6.22 10.73 -8.46
C LEU A 94 -4.98 10.20 -7.71
N ALA A 95 -4.92 8.90 -7.48
CA ALA A 95 -3.77 8.28 -6.82
C ALA A 95 -2.49 8.47 -7.63
N ARG A 96 -2.57 8.28 -8.95
CA ARG A 96 -1.42 8.47 -9.84
C ARG A 96 -0.95 9.93 -9.84
N GLU A 97 -1.87 10.85 -9.98
CA GLU A 97 -1.55 12.29 -10.01
C GLU A 97 -1.00 12.80 -8.68
N ALA A 98 -1.43 12.18 -7.58
CA ALA A 98 -0.89 12.48 -6.25
C ALA A 98 0.50 11.87 -6.01
N GLY A 99 1.04 11.13 -6.96
CA GLY A 99 2.36 10.53 -6.86
C GLY A 99 2.40 9.24 -6.05
N LEU A 100 1.25 8.61 -5.80
CA LEU A 100 1.23 7.37 -5.02
C LEU A 100 1.73 6.18 -5.83
N SER A 101 1.14 5.94 -6.99
CA SER A 101 1.52 4.84 -7.87
C SER A 101 0.73 4.86 -9.17
N ASN A 102 1.28 4.20 -10.20
CA ASN A 102 0.56 3.86 -11.42
C ASN A 102 -0.22 2.54 -11.29
N TRP A 103 0.01 1.81 -10.20
CA TRP A 103 -0.70 0.57 -9.92
C TRP A 103 -1.98 0.88 -9.16
N VAL A 104 -2.96 0.01 -9.29
CA VAL A 104 -4.19 0.11 -8.52
C VAL A 104 -4.71 -1.30 -8.21
N LYS A 105 -5.17 -1.47 -7.00
CA LYS A 105 -5.90 -2.68 -6.59
C LYS A 105 -7.38 -2.38 -6.77
N LEU A 106 -8.01 -3.04 -7.70
CA LEU A 106 -9.44 -2.88 -7.95
C LEU A 106 -10.22 -3.66 -6.89
N GLU A 107 -10.97 -2.94 -6.10
CA GLU A 107 -11.78 -3.53 -5.03
C GLU A 107 -13.14 -4.02 -5.55
#